data_01d72577d44d8f99d9a434a4b32db1a7
#
_entry.id   01d72577d44d8f99d9a434a4b32db1a7
#
_cell.length_a   1.000
_cell.length_b   1.000
_cell.length_c   1.000
_cell.angle_alpha   90.00
_cell.angle_beta   90.00
_cell.angle_gamma   90.00
#
_symmetry.space_group_name_H-M   'P 1'
#
loop_
_entity.id
_entity.type
_entity.pdbx_description
1 polymer ?
#
loop_
_entity_poly.entity_id
_entity_poly.type
_entity_poly.pdbx_seq_one_letter_code
_entity_poly.pdbx_strand_id
1 'polypeptide(L)'
;TDAFPDDPTEWEDSDLDGIGDNSDDCPFQFGTSYFPKGCPDRDSDGYADENDQFPDDANDWYDADGDGIGDNTDAFPDDSEEWSDSDMDGFGDNGDAFPLDESEWLDSDYDGCGDNSDAFPFDSTECIDSDLDGVGDNSDPWPNDPLEWADSDYDGVGDNSDFDPYDASETKDSDGDGVGDNSDLWPLDPSKKRDRDGDGIADSADAFPNNPSLDSWTGVIVSLVVITAIVLVGIFLFKKSRPPENNAEIWDSEKPLQAPNMSDWN
;
A
#
# COMPACT_ATOMS: atom_id res chain seq x y z
N THR A 1 53.23 -72.06 -26.83
CA THR A 1 54.11 -70.93 -27.12
C THR A 1 53.80 -69.89 -26.12
N ASP A 2 54.84 -69.42 -25.43
CA ASP A 2 54.70 -68.30 -24.45
C ASP A 2 54.13 -67.10 -25.16
N ALA A 3 53.02 -66.56 -24.66
CA ALA A 3 52.31 -65.40 -25.21
C ALA A 3 53.01 -64.07 -24.85
N PHE A 4 53.81 -64.07 -23.74
CA PHE A 4 54.55 -62.90 -23.23
C PHE A 4 56.00 -63.18 -22.96
N PRO A 5 56.83 -63.43 -24.00
CA PRO A 5 58.25 -63.88 -23.82
C PRO A 5 59.12 -62.90 -23.05
N ASP A 6 58.73 -61.64 -22.92
CA ASP A 6 59.50 -60.58 -22.25
C ASP A 6 59.01 -60.35 -20.83
N ASP A 7 57.87 -60.96 -20.37
CA ASP A 7 57.33 -60.89 -19.04
C ASP A 7 57.43 -62.24 -18.31
N PRO A 8 58.33 -62.38 -17.33
CA PRO A 8 58.50 -63.65 -16.64
C PRO A 8 57.35 -64.00 -15.67
N THR A 9 56.39 -63.12 -15.54
CA THR A 9 55.16 -63.31 -14.67
C THR A 9 53.93 -63.77 -15.47
N GLU A 10 54.00 -63.65 -16.80
CA GLU A 10 52.95 -64.01 -17.74
C GLU A 10 53.46 -65.01 -18.81
N TRP A 11 52.64 -66.04 -19.14
CA TRP A 11 52.97 -67.01 -20.14
C TRP A 11 51.84 -67.52 -21.01
N GLU A 12 50.62 -67.29 -20.54
CA GLU A 12 49.33 -67.71 -21.18
C GLU A 12 48.38 -66.53 -21.34
N ASP A 13 47.68 -66.47 -22.43
CA ASP A 13 46.64 -65.50 -22.77
C ASP A 13 45.53 -66.34 -23.38
N SER A 14 44.54 -66.67 -22.55
CA SER A 14 43.51 -67.68 -22.88
C SER A 14 42.40 -67.14 -23.79
N ASP A 15 42.13 -65.88 -23.77
CA ASP A 15 41.08 -65.22 -24.56
C ASP A 15 41.64 -64.33 -25.67
N LEU A 16 42.94 -64.07 -25.67
CA LEU A 16 43.66 -63.34 -26.71
C LEU A 16 43.34 -61.83 -26.73
N ASP A 17 43.12 -61.21 -25.57
CA ASP A 17 42.89 -59.78 -25.44
C ASP A 17 44.17 -58.96 -25.27
N GLY A 18 45.36 -59.67 -25.07
CA GLY A 18 46.69 -59.06 -24.90
C GLY A 18 47.02 -58.83 -23.43
N ILE A 19 46.26 -59.31 -22.48
CA ILE A 19 46.50 -59.34 -21.03
C ILE A 19 46.82 -60.77 -20.65
N GLY A 20 47.82 -61.03 -19.85
CA GLY A 20 48.18 -62.40 -19.42
C GLY A 20 47.26 -62.90 -18.34
N ASP A 21 46.96 -64.22 -18.36
CA ASP A 21 46.01 -64.87 -17.46
C ASP A 21 46.22 -64.58 -15.96
N ASN A 22 47.46 -64.27 -15.55
CA ASN A 22 47.79 -63.98 -14.15
C ASN A 22 47.47 -62.53 -13.75
N SER A 23 47.40 -61.64 -14.73
CA SER A 23 47.13 -60.21 -14.53
C SER A 23 45.74 -59.81 -14.99
N ASP A 24 44.99 -60.79 -15.51
CA ASP A 24 43.65 -60.65 -16.04
C ASP A 24 42.62 -61.11 -15.01
N ASP A 25 41.66 -60.27 -14.69
CA ASP A 25 40.56 -60.60 -13.77
C ASP A 25 39.50 -61.48 -14.47
N CYS A 26 39.48 -61.49 -15.84
CA CYS A 26 38.53 -62.26 -16.67
C CYS A 26 39.23 -63.15 -17.70
N PRO A 27 40.19 -64.08 -17.33
CA PRO A 27 41.15 -64.72 -18.24
C PRO A 27 40.56 -65.62 -19.36
N PHE A 28 39.25 -65.72 -19.48
CA PHE A 28 38.54 -66.52 -20.49
C PHE A 28 37.45 -65.71 -21.22
N GLN A 29 37.44 -64.39 -21.03
CA GLN A 29 36.51 -63.50 -21.68
C GLN A 29 37.23 -62.29 -22.18
N PHE A 30 37.43 -62.17 -23.48
CA PHE A 30 38.08 -61.04 -24.13
C PHE A 30 37.49 -59.71 -23.59
N GLY A 31 38.39 -58.82 -23.07
CA GLY A 31 37.99 -57.55 -22.50
C GLY A 31 39.04 -56.45 -22.62
N THR A 32 38.64 -55.21 -22.42
CA THR A 32 39.50 -54.04 -22.54
C THR A 32 39.46 -53.12 -21.31
N SER A 33 38.66 -53.50 -20.30
CA SER A 33 38.49 -52.71 -19.08
C SER A 33 39.80 -52.55 -18.29
N TYR A 34 39.91 -51.46 -17.59
CA TYR A 34 40.96 -51.19 -16.60
C TYR A 34 40.58 -51.66 -15.20
N PHE A 35 39.26 -51.75 -14.95
CA PHE A 35 38.75 -52.15 -13.64
C PHE A 35 37.34 -52.84 -13.72
N PRO A 36 37.23 -54.13 -13.31
CA PRO A 36 38.33 -55.11 -13.20
C PRO A 36 39.06 -55.24 -14.53
N LYS A 37 40.38 -55.51 -14.46
CA LYS A 37 41.24 -55.48 -15.62
C LYS A 37 40.99 -56.70 -16.53
N GLY A 38 40.88 -56.45 -17.86
CA GLY A 38 40.75 -57.50 -18.84
C GLY A 38 39.32 -58.08 -18.96
N CYS A 39 38.34 -57.46 -18.34
CA CYS A 39 36.95 -57.90 -18.47
C CYS A 39 36.23 -57.23 -19.64
N PRO A 40 35.12 -57.79 -20.14
CA PRO A 40 34.28 -57.14 -21.16
C PRO A 40 33.91 -55.73 -20.78
N ASP A 41 34.13 -54.80 -21.73
CA ASP A 41 33.90 -53.36 -21.60
C ASP A 41 33.36 -52.92 -22.96
N ARG A 42 32.03 -52.70 -23.03
CA ARG A 42 31.33 -52.51 -24.28
C ARG A 42 31.49 -51.14 -24.89
N ASP A 43 31.50 -50.09 -24.07
CA ASP A 43 31.60 -48.74 -24.51
C ASP A 43 33.07 -48.20 -24.45
N SER A 44 33.95 -48.97 -23.81
CA SER A 44 35.39 -48.75 -23.74
C SER A 44 35.77 -47.52 -22.88
N ASP A 45 35.06 -47.27 -21.78
CA ASP A 45 35.33 -46.24 -20.82
C ASP A 45 36.40 -46.68 -19.78
N GLY A 46 36.64 -47.98 -19.68
CA GLY A 46 37.62 -48.57 -18.77
C GLY A 46 37.01 -49.31 -17.59
N TYR A 47 35.71 -49.24 -17.38
CA TYR A 47 34.96 -50.05 -16.42
C TYR A 47 34.36 -51.31 -17.11
N ALA A 48 34.38 -52.42 -16.44
CA ALA A 48 33.76 -53.63 -17.01
C ALA A 48 32.23 -53.57 -16.93
N ASP A 49 31.58 -54.14 -17.97
CA ASP A 49 30.10 -54.21 -18.07
C ASP A 49 29.39 -54.64 -16.77
N GLU A 50 30.05 -55.49 -15.96
CA GLU A 50 29.48 -56.02 -14.71
C GLU A 50 29.55 -55.01 -13.53
N ASN A 51 30.44 -54.03 -13.63
CA ASN A 51 30.71 -53.04 -12.63
C ASN A 51 30.28 -51.65 -13.06
N ASP A 52 29.75 -51.55 -14.26
CA ASP A 52 29.27 -50.34 -14.88
C ASP A 52 27.76 -50.27 -14.86
N GLN A 53 27.22 -49.20 -14.33
CA GLN A 53 25.76 -48.95 -14.30
C GLN A 53 25.23 -48.50 -15.68
N PHE A 54 26.14 -47.99 -16.58
CA PHE A 54 25.81 -47.49 -17.90
C PHE A 54 26.64 -48.15 -19.00
N PRO A 55 26.62 -49.49 -19.19
CA PRO A 55 27.54 -50.23 -20.05
C PRO A 55 27.47 -49.92 -21.56
N ASP A 56 26.71 -48.98 -21.98
CA ASP A 56 26.56 -48.50 -23.34
C ASP A 56 26.88 -46.98 -23.46
N ASP A 57 27.32 -46.29 -22.36
CA ASP A 57 27.66 -44.88 -22.33
C ASP A 57 29.03 -44.60 -21.73
N ALA A 58 30.03 -44.45 -22.57
CA ALA A 58 31.41 -44.19 -22.20
C ALA A 58 31.70 -42.88 -21.43
N ASN A 59 30.70 -42.11 -21.09
CA ASN A 59 30.83 -40.92 -20.25
C ASN A 59 30.49 -41.18 -18.78
N ASP A 60 29.70 -42.23 -18.50
CA ASP A 60 29.20 -42.53 -17.18
C ASP A 60 29.33 -44.01 -16.82
N TRP A 61 29.71 -44.30 -15.58
CA TRP A 61 29.89 -45.64 -15.04
C TRP A 61 29.23 -45.82 -13.65
N TYR A 62 28.83 -44.72 -13.02
CA TYR A 62 28.27 -44.73 -11.68
C TYR A 62 27.11 -43.79 -11.55
N ASP A 63 26.13 -44.15 -10.75
CA ASP A 63 24.92 -43.40 -10.43
C ASP A 63 24.74 -43.48 -8.90
N ALA A 64 25.08 -42.41 -8.24
CA ALA A 64 25.20 -42.40 -6.78
C ALA A 64 23.83 -42.40 -6.07
N ASP A 65 22.84 -41.67 -6.61
CA ASP A 65 21.51 -41.51 -6.04
C ASP A 65 20.45 -42.44 -6.64
N GLY A 66 20.74 -43.05 -7.83
CA GLY A 66 19.91 -44.09 -8.43
C GLY A 66 18.75 -43.55 -9.27
N ASP A 67 18.86 -42.34 -9.81
CA ASP A 67 17.82 -41.74 -10.64
C ASP A 67 17.90 -42.16 -12.11
N GLY A 68 19.02 -42.74 -12.54
CA GLY A 68 19.28 -43.26 -13.89
C GLY A 68 20.06 -42.28 -14.76
N ILE A 69 20.58 -41.23 -14.24
CA ILE A 69 21.55 -40.31 -14.84
C ILE A 69 22.91 -40.59 -14.20
N GLY A 70 23.97 -40.59 -14.97
CA GLY A 70 25.30 -40.87 -14.43
C GLY A 70 25.91 -39.62 -13.77
N ASP A 71 26.73 -39.85 -12.72
CA ASP A 71 27.35 -38.80 -11.91
C ASP A 71 28.12 -37.75 -12.71
N ASN A 72 28.66 -38.13 -13.89
CA ASN A 72 29.46 -37.20 -14.71
C ASN A 72 28.58 -36.28 -15.55
N THR A 73 27.39 -36.68 -15.88
CA THR A 73 26.42 -35.90 -16.67
C THR A 73 25.31 -35.29 -15.80
N ASP A 74 25.20 -35.74 -14.56
CA ASP A 74 24.28 -35.21 -13.57
C ASP A 74 24.81 -33.94 -12.93
N ALA A 75 23.98 -32.90 -12.92
CA ALA A 75 24.29 -31.66 -12.20
C ALA A 75 24.20 -31.82 -10.66
N PHE A 76 23.42 -32.82 -10.19
CA PHE A 76 23.15 -33.09 -8.76
C PHE A 76 23.31 -34.56 -8.39
N PRO A 77 24.52 -35.14 -8.47
CA PRO A 77 24.77 -36.60 -8.35
C PRO A 77 24.37 -37.26 -7.01
N ASP A 78 23.95 -36.50 -6.04
CA ASP A 78 23.53 -36.96 -4.72
C ASP A 78 22.01 -36.70 -4.47
N ASP A 79 21.26 -36.18 -5.48
CA ASP A 79 19.83 -35.82 -5.34
C ASP A 79 19.00 -36.39 -6.48
N SER A 80 18.38 -37.54 -6.23
CA SER A 80 17.57 -38.30 -7.22
C SER A 80 16.29 -37.60 -7.69
N GLU A 81 16.01 -36.38 -7.24
CA GLU A 81 14.88 -35.59 -7.72
C GLU A 81 15.34 -34.50 -8.71
N GLU A 82 16.66 -34.25 -8.79
CA GLU A 82 17.29 -33.23 -9.64
C GLU A 82 18.44 -33.81 -10.46
N TRP A 83 18.53 -33.49 -11.75
CA TRP A 83 19.62 -33.96 -12.65
C TRP A 83 20.11 -32.92 -13.63
N SER A 84 19.45 -31.75 -13.69
CA SER A 84 19.72 -30.69 -14.65
C SER A 84 19.65 -29.32 -13.96
N ASP A 85 20.55 -28.43 -14.34
CA ASP A 85 20.62 -27.04 -13.91
C ASP A 85 20.86 -26.20 -15.17
N SER A 86 19.77 -25.69 -15.75
CA SER A 86 19.81 -25.09 -17.10
C SER A 86 20.39 -23.70 -17.13
N ASP A 87 20.33 -22.93 -16.06
CA ASP A 87 20.88 -21.57 -15.97
C ASP A 87 22.13 -21.48 -15.07
N MET A 88 22.44 -22.57 -14.35
CA MET A 88 23.64 -22.74 -13.54
C MET A 88 23.63 -21.87 -12.25
N ASP A 89 22.48 -21.67 -11.65
CA ASP A 89 22.36 -20.94 -10.40
C ASP A 89 22.53 -21.82 -9.15
N GLY A 90 22.54 -23.16 -9.34
CA GLY A 90 22.72 -24.14 -8.28
C GLY A 90 21.43 -24.73 -7.72
N PHE A 91 20.29 -24.41 -8.31
CA PHE A 91 19.02 -25.05 -8.08
C PHE A 91 18.69 -25.95 -9.30
N GLY A 92 18.10 -27.11 -9.07
CA GLY A 92 17.74 -28.01 -10.14
C GLY A 92 16.46 -27.58 -10.86
N ASP A 93 16.41 -27.86 -12.18
CA ASP A 93 15.30 -27.48 -13.05
C ASP A 93 13.91 -27.92 -12.53
N ASN A 94 13.85 -29.02 -11.74
CA ASN A 94 12.59 -29.52 -11.21
C ASN A 94 12.10 -28.77 -9.98
N GLY A 95 13.03 -28.29 -9.15
CA GLY A 95 12.74 -27.55 -7.92
C GLY A 95 12.74 -26.04 -8.14
N ASP A 96 13.27 -25.59 -9.26
CA ASP A 96 13.39 -24.19 -9.63
C ASP A 96 12.10 -23.64 -10.23
N ALA A 97 11.60 -22.54 -9.70
CA ALA A 97 10.45 -21.85 -10.25
C ALA A 97 10.78 -21.13 -11.58
N PHE A 98 12.07 -20.82 -11.83
CA PHE A 98 12.55 -20.10 -13.01
C PHE A 98 13.77 -20.75 -13.68
N PRO A 99 13.68 -21.98 -14.20
CA PRO A 99 14.83 -22.79 -14.65
C PRO A 99 15.66 -22.22 -15.80
N LEU A 100 15.47 -21.00 -16.19
CA LEU A 100 16.21 -20.29 -17.26
C LEU A 100 16.65 -18.90 -16.84
N ASP A 101 16.51 -18.55 -15.55
CA ASP A 101 16.89 -17.24 -15.02
C ASP A 101 17.79 -17.37 -13.79
N GLU A 102 19.11 -17.31 -13.98
CA GLU A 102 20.13 -17.46 -12.95
C GLU A 102 20.01 -16.51 -11.73
N SER A 103 19.09 -15.58 -11.77
CA SER A 103 18.85 -14.63 -10.69
C SER A 103 17.65 -14.99 -9.82
N GLU A 104 16.83 -15.94 -10.23
CA GLU A 104 15.55 -16.30 -9.58
C GLU A 104 15.41 -17.83 -9.50
N TRP A 105 15.08 -18.35 -8.33
CA TRP A 105 14.84 -19.80 -8.12
C TRP A 105 13.59 -20.11 -7.31
N LEU A 106 12.98 -19.09 -6.68
CA LEU A 106 11.82 -19.24 -5.82
C LEU A 106 10.74 -18.22 -6.18
N ASP A 107 9.49 -18.67 -6.14
CA ASP A 107 8.28 -17.87 -6.27
C ASP A 107 7.35 -18.26 -5.10
N SER A 108 7.42 -17.52 -4.01
CA SER A 108 6.77 -17.90 -2.74
C SER A 108 5.26 -17.76 -2.73
N ASP A 109 4.70 -16.88 -3.55
CA ASP A 109 3.25 -16.63 -3.61
C ASP A 109 2.61 -17.04 -4.95
N TYR A 110 3.44 -17.52 -5.92
CA TYR A 110 3.02 -18.06 -7.19
C TYR A 110 2.35 -17.05 -8.14
N ASP A 111 2.84 -15.82 -8.16
CA ASP A 111 2.35 -14.79 -9.07
C ASP A 111 3.15 -14.67 -10.38
N GLY A 112 4.30 -15.35 -10.45
CA GLY A 112 5.19 -15.39 -11.60
C GLY A 112 6.33 -14.38 -11.53
N CYS A 113 6.50 -13.68 -10.41
CA CYS A 113 7.67 -12.89 -10.09
C CYS A 113 8.57 -13.68 -9.13
N GLY A 114 9.87 -13.65 -9.35
CA GLY A 114 10.80 -14.33 -8.45
C GLY A 114 11.01 -13.52 -7.16
N ASP A 115 11.17 -14.25 -6.05
CA ASP A 115 11.32 -13.64 -4.71
C ASP A 115 12.44 -12.57 -4.65
N ASN A 116 13.47 -12.67 -5.50
CA ASN A 116 14.60 -11.73 -5.49
C ASN A 116 14.26 -10.40 -6.16
N SER A 117 13.42 -10.42 -7.17
CA SER A 117 12.99 -9.23 -7.93
C SER A 117 11.62 -8.71 -7.49
N ASP A 118 10.88 -9.51 -6.73
CA ASP A 118 9.57 -9.17 -6.24
C ASP A 118 9.64 -8.20 -5.04
N ALA A 119 8.95 -7.08 -5.14
CA ALA A 119 8.81 -6.14 -4.04
C ALA A 119 7.93 -6.68 -2.90
N PHE A 120 7.05 -7.67 -3.20
CA PHE A 120 6.07 -8.24 -2.28
C PHE A 120 6.02 -9.77 -2.31
N PRO A 121 7.10 -10.51 -1.98
CA PRO A 121 7.25 -11.96 -2.21
C PRO A 121 6.24 -12.87 -1.50
N PHE A 122 5.23 -12.34 -0.87
CA PHE A 122 4.16 -13.06 -0.17
C PHE A 122 2.77 -12.50 -0.49
N ASP A 123 2.66 -11.62 -1.50
CA ASP A 123 1.37 -11.07 -1.94
C ASP A 123 1.19 -11.23 -3.45
N SER A 124 0.61 -12.34 -3.85
CA SER A 124 0.37 -12.74 -5.25
C SER A 124 -0.49 -11.79 -6.08
N THR A 125 -0.79 -10.61 -5.57
CA THR A 125 -1.49 -9.55 -6.31
C THR A 125 -0.58 -8.40 -6.67
N GLU A 126 0.63 -8.34 -6.09
CA GLU A 126 1.61 -7.27 -6.26
C GLU A 126 2.99 -7.87 -6.57
N CYS A 127 3.68 -7.29 -7.52
CA CYS A 127 5.01 -7.72 -7.92
C CYS A 127 6.00 -6.55 -7.93
N ILE A 128 5.52 -5.37 -8.29
CA ILE A 128 6.33 -4.18 -8.53
C ILE A 128 5.88 -3.06 -7.58
N ASP A 129 6.86 -2.33 -7.08
CA ASP A 129 6.70 -1.06 -6.38
C ASP A 129 7.63 -0.05 -7.08
N SER A 130 7.07 0.69 -8.04
CA SER A 130 7.86 1.51 -8.95
C SER A 130 8.48 2.75 -8.30
N ASP A 131 7.87 3.28 -7.26
CA ASP A 131 8.33 4.49 -6.57
C ASP A 131 8.86 4.23 -5.15
N LEU A 132 8.71 2.97 -4.68
CA LEU A 132 9.25 2.48 -3.41
C LEU A 132 8.59 3.11 -2.17
N ASP A 133 7.29 3.35 -2.23
CA ASP A 133 6.53 3.87 -1.09
C ASP A 133 5.96 2.76 -0.19
N GLY A 134 6.00 1.49 -0.67
CA GLY A 134 5.55 0.32 0.05
C GLY A 134 4.13 -0.13 -0.30
N VAL A 135 3.52 0.47 -1.30
CA VAL A 135 2.28 0.03 -1.94
C VAL A 135 2.59 -0.45 -3.34
N GLY A 136 2.08 -1.60 -3.73
CA GLY A 136 2.35 -2.17 -5.05
C GLY A 136 1.60 -1.44 -6.16
N ASP A 137 2.22 -1.41 -7.35
CA ASP A 137 1.71 -0.69 -8.53
C ASP A 137 0.25 -1.03 -8.89
N ASN A 138 -0.22 -2.25 -8.56
CA ASN A 138 -1.59 -2.66 -8.86
C ASN A 138 -2.61 -2.05 -7.90
N SER A 139 -2.21 -1.80 -6.67
CA SER A 139 -3.05 -1.24 -5.60
C SER A 139 -2.89 0.27 -5.45
N ASP A 140 -1.83 0.83 -6.07
CA ASP A 140 -1.52 2.24 -5.98
C ASP A 140 -2.16 3.05 -7.11
N PRO A 141 -3.00 4.05 -6.81
CA PRO A 141 -3.52 4.98 -7.80
C PRO A 141 -2.45 5.85 -8.48
N TRP A 142 -1.28 6.05 -7.84
CA TRP A 142 -0.16 6.87 -8.34
C TRP A 142 1.18 6.13 -8.32
N PRO A 143 1.38 5.03 -9.08
CA PRO A 143 2.53 4.13 -8.99
C PRO A 143 3.90 4.75 -9.32
N ASN A 144 4.01 6.03 -9.44
CA ASN A 144 5.25 6.75 -9.70
C ASN A 144 5.39 8.01 -8.84
N ASP A 145 4.57 8.17 -7.81
CA ASP A 145 4.65 9.30 -6.88
C ASP A 145 4.70 8.81 -5.42
N PRO A 146 5.90 8.65 -4.86
CA PRO A 146 6.10 8.07 -3.52
C PRO A 146 5.53 8.93 -2.37
N LEU A 147 4.78 9.94 -2.67
CA LEU A 147 4.08 10.76 -1.69
C LEU A 147 2.57 10.51 -1.69
N GLU A 148 2.04 9.77 -2.66
CA GLU A 148 0.62 9.51 -2.83
C GLU A 148 0.37 8.03 -3.12
N TRP A 149 -0.33 7.34 -2.25
CA TRP A 149 -0.63 5.90 -2.36
C TRP A 149 -2.10 5.55 -2.14
N ALA A 150 -2.94 6.52 -1.79
CA ALA A 150 -4.35 6.31 -1.54
C ALA A 150 -5.20 7.51 -1.98
N ASP A 151 -6.43 7.23 -2.39
CA ASP A 151 -7.49 8.19 -2.69
C ASP A 151 -8.76 7.68 -2.00
N SER A 152 -9.00 8.16 -0.78
CA SER A 152 -10.04 7.59 0.09
C SER A 152 -11.47 7.94 -0.33
N ASP A 153 -11.67 9.04 -1.04
CA ASP A 153 -12.99 9.50 -1.50
C ASP A 153 -13.17 9.44 -3.02
N TYR A 154 -12.10 9.04 -3.76
CA TYR A 154 -12.09 8.81 -5.20
C TYR A 154 -12.35 10.06 -6.04
N ASP A 155 -11.83 11.19 -5.63
CA ASP A 155 -11.94 12.44 -6.39
C ASP A 155 -10.78 12.71 -7.36
N GLY A 156 -9.71 11.91 -7.25
CA GLY A 156 -8.53 11.97 -8.10
C GLY A 156 -7.40 12.85 -7.55
N VAL A 157 -7.50 13.25 -6.29
CA VAL A 157 -6.42 13.86 -5.49
C VAL A 157 -6.00 12.85 -4.42
N GLY A 158 -4.71 12.66 -4.24
CA GLY A 158 -4.21 11.72 -3.22
C GLY A 158 -4.40 12.24 -1.81
N ASP A 159 -4.64 11.33 -0.88
CA ASP A 159 -4.93 11.63 0.53
C ASP A 159 -3.91 12.59 1.18
N ASN A 160 -2.64 12.55 0.74
CA ASN A 160 -1.59 13.41 1.30
C ASN A 160 -1.61 14.84 0.75
N SER A 161 -2.11 15.01 -0.47
CA SER A 161 -2.24 16.31 -1.15
C SER A 161 -3.63 16.91 -1.01
N ASP A 162 -4.60 16.10 -0.55
CA ASP A 162 -5.98 16.50 -0.39
C ASP A 162 -6.21 17.27 0.92
N PHE A 163 -7.00 18.32 0.84
CA PHE A 163 -7.42 19.08 2.01
C PHE A 163 -8.37 18.30 2.93
N ASP A 164 -9.33 17.57 2.36
CA ASP A 164 -10.24 16.70 3.11
C ASP A 164 -10.36 15.33 2.43
N PRO A 165 -9.46 14.36 2.75
CA PRO A 165 -9.37 13.05 2.11
C PRO A 165 -10.61 12.16 2.21
N TYR A 166 -11.69 12.64 2.79
CA TYR A 166 -12.97 11.92 2.92
C TYR A 166 -14.14 12.67 2.34
N ASP A 167 -13.91 13.83 1.70
CA ASP A 167 -14.96 14.63 1.04
C ASP A 167 -14.53 15.02 -0.37
N ALA A 168 -14.90 14.21 -1.35
CA ALA A 168 -14.62 14.38 -2.78
C ALA A 168 -15.03 15.75 -3.38
N SER A 169 -15.60 16.61 -2.60
CA SER A 169 -15.91 17.97 -3.02
C SER A 169 -14.90 19.00 -2.54
N GLU A 170 -13.99 18.66 -1.61
CA GLU A 170 -13.09 19.61 -0.94
C GLU A 170 -11.63 19.22 -1.10
N THR A 171 -11.08 19.40 -2.30
CA THR A 171 -9.70 19.02 -2.62
C THR A 171 -8.65 20.00 -2.16
N LYS A 172 -9.03 21.22 -1.78
CA LYS A 172 -8.08 22.30 -1.56
C LYS A 172 -8.60 23.36 -0.60
N ASP A 173 -7.69 23.91 0.19
CA ASP A 173 -7.87 25.12 0.99
C ASP A 173 -6.78 26.12 0.55
N SER A 174 -7.14 27.03 -0.35
CA SER A 174 -6.17 27.91 -1.03
C SER A 174 -5.60 29.00 -0.15
N ASP A 175 -6.28 29.39 0.92
CA ASP A 175 -5.82 30.44 1.81
C ASP A 175 -5.41 29.92 3.20
N GLY A 176 -5.65 28.61 3.47
CA GLY A 176 -5.18 27.94 4.66
C GLY A 176 -5.99 28.27 5.93
N ASP A 177 -7.26 28.65 5.77
CA ASP A 177 -8.07 29.05 6.90
C ASP A 177 -8.82 27.88 7.57
N GLY A 178 -8.80 26.69 6.94
CA GLY A 178 -9.44 25.46 7.44
C GLY A 178 -10.88 25.29 6.96
N VAL A 179 -11.26 25.96 5.89
CA VAL A 179 -12.49 25.72 5.10
C VAL A 179 -12.06 25.45 3.68
N GLY A 180 -12.55 24.37 3.07
CA GLY A 180 -12.19 24.03 1.69
C GLY A 180 -12.77 25.03 0.69
N ASP A 181 -12.06 25.17 -0.45
CA ASP A 181 -12.38 26.19 -1.47
C ASP A 181 -13.82 26.14 -1.98
N ASN A 182 -14.44 24.97 -2.01
CA ASN A 182 -15.81 24.81 -2.51
C ASN A 182 -16.86 25.20 -1.47
N SER A 183 -16.55 25.03 -0.20
CA SER A 183 -17.43 25.43 0.92
C SER A 183 -17.16 26.84 1.40
N ASP A 184 -16.04 27.45 0.98
CA ASP A 184 -15.67 28.81 1.35
C ASP A 184 -16.24 29.83 0.34
N LEU A 185 -16.93 30.83 0.85
CA LEU A 185 -17.40 31.95 0.04
C LEU A 185 -16.27 32.92 -0.36
N TRP A 186 -15.11 32.86 0.30
CA TRP A 186 -13.94 33.70 0.05
C TRP A 186 -12.63 32.89 -0.01
N PRO A 187 -12.45 31.96 -0.97
CA PRO A 187 -11.36 30.96 -0.98
C PRO A 187 -9.93 31.53 -1.08
N LEU A 188 -9.76 32.82 -1.02
CA LEU A 188 -8.46 33.51 -1.10
C LEU A 188 -8.29 34.54 0.01
N ASP A 189 -9.16 34.56 1.01
CA ASP A 189 -9.11 35.54 2.12
C ASP A 189 -9.23 34.84 3.49
N PRO A 190 -8.12 34.44 4.11
CA PRO A 190 -8.08 33.65 5.33
C PRO A 190 -8.69 34.36 6.56
N SER A 191 -9.15 35.57 6.39
CA SER A 191 -9.88 36.30 7.44
C SER A 191 -11.40 36.09 7.38
N LYS A 192 -11.91 35.44 6.35
CA LYS A 192 -13.33 35.29 6.05
C LYS A 192 -13.69 33.84 5.78
N LYS A 193 -14.19 33.15 6.75
CA LYS A 193 -14.52 31.71 6.68
C LYS A 193 -15.99 31.40 6.40
N ARG A 194 -16.89 32.15 6.97
CA ARG A 194 -18.32 31.85 7.04
C ARG A 194 -19.17 33.08 6.95
N ASP A 195 -20.33 32.94 6.35
CA ASP A 195 -21.45 33.87 6.37
C ASP A 195 -22.68 33.07 6.82
N ARG A 196 -23.00 33.16 8.11
CA ARG A 196 -24.04 32.29 8.72
C ARG A 196 -25.42 32.70 8.34
N ASP A 197 -25.66 33.99 8.12
CA ASP A 197 -26.99 34.52 7.80
C ASP A 197 -27.19 34.83 6.31
N GLY A 198 -26.12 34.75 5.52
CA GLY A 198 -26.17 34.84 4.06
C GLY A 198 -26.32 36.25 3.51
N ASP A 199 -25.86 37.26 4.25
CA ASP A 199 -25.96 38.65 3.81
C ASP A 199 -24.79 39.14 2.94
N GLY A 200 -23.76 38.30 2.76
CA GLY A 200 -22.56 38.57 1.95
C GLY A 200 -21.43 39.21 2.76
N ILE A 201 -21.56 39.28 4.08
CA ILE A 201 -20.52 39.77 4.99
C ILE A 201 -20.07 38.59 5.85
N ALA A 202 -18.76 38.34 5.88
CA ALA A 202 -18.25 37.24 6.69
C ALA A 202 -18.53 37.46 8.18
N ASP A 203 -18.85 36.37 8.92
CA ASP A 203 -19.10 36.38 10.37
C ASP A 203 -18.01 37.16 11.15
N SER A 204 -16.75 37.12 10.65
CA SER A 204 -15.63 37.82 11.28
C SER A 204 -15.67 39.36 11.14
N ALA A 205 -16.35 39.82 10.11
CA ALA A 205 -16.52 41.26 9.81
C ALA A 205 -17.91 41.79 10.13
N ASP A 206 -18.88 40.89 10.34
CA ASP A 206 -20.26 41.22 10.65
C ASP A 206 -20.46 41.45 12.15
N ALA A 207 -21.09 42.56 12.48
CA ALA A 207 -21.48 42.89 13.84
C ALA A 207 -22.66 42.03 14.37
N PHE A 208 -23.42 41.41 13.47
CA PHE A 208 -24.61 40.62 13.79
C PHE A 208 -24.73 39.34 12.98
N PRO A 209 -23.79 38.37 13.15
CA PRO A 209 -23.60 37.19 12.28
C PRO A 209 -24.76 36.19 12.23
N ASN A 210 -25.91 36.51 12.70
CA ASN A 210 -27.12 35.70 12.67
C ASN A 210 -28.35 36.51 12.21
N ASN A 211 -28.14 37.70 11.65
CA ASN A 211 -29.25 38.55 11.24
C ASN A 211 -28.98 39.26 9.92
N PRO A 212 -29.43 38.71 8.79
CA PRO A 212 -29.13 39.21 7.43
C PRO A 212 -29.70 40.58 7.11
N SER A 213 -30.33 41.25 8.06
CA SER A 213 -30.85 42.62 7.90
C SER A 213 -29.99 43.67 8.60
N LEU A 214 -28.96 43.27 9.34
CA LEU A 214 -28.13 44.14 10.16
C LEU A 214 -26.66 43.80 9.95
N ASP A 215 -26.04 44.50 9.02
CA ASP A 215 -24.66 44.33 8.59
C ASP A 215 -23.62 45.07 9.47
N SER A 216 -24.07 46.06 10.23
CA SER A 216 -23.17 46.88 11.02
C SER A 216 -23.90 47.63 12.17
N TRP A 217 -23.16 48.02 13.20
CA TRP A 217 -23.63 48.88 14.26
C TRP A 217 -24.20 50.21 13.76
N THR A 218 -23.74 50.66 12.59
CA THR A 218 -24.25 51.89 11.96
C THR A 218 -25.70 51.74 11.54
N GLY A 219 -26.11 50.61 11.00
CA GLY A 219 -27.48 50.28 10.67
C GLY A 219 -28.40 50.31 11.93
N VAL A 220 -27.92 49.71 13.01
CA VAL A 220 -28.67 49.69 14.31
C VAL A 220 -28.78 51.12 14.88
N ILE A 221 -27.73 51.91 14.87
CA ILE A 221 -27.70 53.29 15.37
C ILE A 221 -28.66 54.16 14.55
N VAL A 222 -28.63 54.04 13.21
CA VAL A 222 -29.54 54.80 12.34
C VAL A 222 -30.99 54.40 12.61
N SER A 223 -31.26 53.14 12.75
CA SER A 223 -32.62 52.66 13.07
C SER A 223 -33.12 53.19 14.43
N LEU A 224 -32.26 53.15 15.47
CA LEU A 224 -32.60 53.68 16.80
C LEU A 224 -32.81 55.21 16.76
N VAL A 225 -32.00 55.97 16.03
CA VAL A 225 -32.13 57.40 15.84
C VAL A 225 -33.46 57.74 15.14
N VAL A 226 -33.80 56.99 14.10
CA VAL A 226 -35.09 57.18 13.38
C VAL A 226 -36.28 56.86 14.31
N ILE A 227 -36.24 55.79 15.06
CA ILE A 227 -37.29 55.38 15.99
C ILE A 227 -37.45 56.45 17.10
N THR A 228 -36.32 56.91 17.68
CA THR A 228 -36.35 57.95 18.72
C THR A 228 -36.90 59.28 18.19
N ALA A 229 -36.54 59.66 16.95
CA ALA A 229 -37.09 60.84 16.29
C ALA A 229 -38.60 60.71 16.08
N ILE A 230 -39.09 59.56 15.61
CA ILE A 230 -40.52 59.29 15.42
C ILE A 230 -41.29 59.38 16.77
N VAL A 231 -40.72 58.78 17.83
CA VAL A 231 -41.32 58.83 19.15
C VAL A 231 -41.35 60.26 19.67
N LEU A 232 -40.28 61.04 19.54
CA LEU A 232 -40.23 62.46 19.95
C LEU A 232 -41.24 63.30 19.18
N VAL A 233 -41.36 63.11 17.87
CA VAL A 233 -42.36 63.76 17.02
C VAL A 233 -43.79 63.39 17.50
N GLY A 234 -44.03 62.11 17.77
CA GLY A 234 -45.30 61.62 18.31
C GLY A 234 -45.64 62.26 19.63
N ILE A 235 -44.69 62.35 20.55
CA ILE A 235 -44.88 63.02 21.86
C ILE A 235 -45.15 64.54 21.66
N PHE A 236 -44.46 65.19 20.76
CA PHE A 236 -44.67 66.59 20.46
C PHE A 236 -46.06 66.88 19.88
N LEU A 237 -46.47 66.04 18.91
CA LEU A 237 -47.83 66.16 18.34
C LEU A 237 -48.93 65.88 19.37
N PHE A 238 -48.71 64.90 20.27
CA PHE A 238 -49.65 64.57 21.34
C PHE A 238 -49.70 65.71 22.35
N LYS A 239 -48.62 66.36 22.74
CA LYS A 239 -48.66 67.56 23.59
C LYS A 239 -49.35 68.74 22.92
N LYS A 240 -49.20 68.90 21.60
CA LYS A 240 -49.82 70.00 20.84
C LYS A 240 -51.36 69.81 20.68
N SER A 241 -51.83 68.54 20.70
CA SER A 241 -53.26 68.23 20.58
C SER A 241 -53.99 68.17 21.89
N ARG A 242 -53.32 68.37 23.03
CA ARG A 242 -54.04 68.56 24.32
C ARG A 242 -54.71 69.88 24.33
N PRO A 243 -56.06 69.96 24.67
CA PRO A 243 -56.76 71.22 24.91
C PRO A 243 -56.11 71.91 26.12
N PRO A 244 -56.14 73.29 26.19
CA PRO A 244 -55.65 74.01 27.37
C PRO A 244 -56.32 73.52 28.64
N GLU A 245 -55.54 73.18 29.63
CA GLU A 245 -55.95 72.78 30.94
C GLU A 245 -56.70 73.94 31.56
N ASN A 246 -58.07 73.95 31.62
CA ASN A 246 -58.83 74.90 32.36
C ASN A 246 -58.49 74.72 33.83
N ASN A 247 -58.14 75.85 34.48
CA ASN A 247 -57.82 75.91 35.88
C ASN A 247 -59.01 75.28 36.68
N ALA A 248 -58.81 74.07 37.12
CA ALA A 248 -59.67 73.45 38.11
C ALA A 248 -59.40 74.16 39.43
N GLU A 249 -60.53 74.70 40.03
CA GLU A 249 -60.52 75.38 41.28
C GLU A 249 -59.75 74.67 42.37
N ILE A 250 -58.89 75.47 43.06
CA ILE A 250 -58.13 75.03 44.22
C ILE A 250 -59.21 74.72 45.29
N TRP A 251 -59.45 73.48 45.62
CA TRP A 251 -60.23 73.06 46.78
C TRP A 251 -59.43 73.49 48.03
N ASP A 252 -59.98 74.49 48.73
CA ASP A 252 -59.57 74.97 50.04
C ASP A 252 -59.70 73.85 51.08
N SER A 253 -58.65 73.31 51.57
CA SER A 253 -58.57 72.21 52.55
C SER A 253 -58.69 72.64 54.02
N GLU A 254 -59.16 73.91 54.29
CA GLU A 254 -59.22 74.45 55.65
C GLU A 254 -60.67 74.57 56.18
N LYS A 255 -61.54 73.61 56.09
CA LYS A 255 -62.76 73.51 56.93
C LYS A 255 -62.66 72.31 57.87
N PRO A 256 -62.57 72.51 59.17
CA PRO A 256 -62.58 71.41 60.12
C PRO A 256 -63.95 70.77 60.15
N LEU A 257 -64.00 69.45 60.04
CA LEU A 257 -65.23 68.65 60.30
C LEU A 257 -65.67 68.82 61.74
N GLN A 258 -66.82 69.46 61.95
CA GLN A 258 -67.56 69.40 63.24
C GLN A 258 -68.07 68.00 63.44
N ALA A 259 -67.78 67.42 64.62
CA ALA A 259 -68.26 66.15 65.05
C ALA A 259 -69.80 66.21 65.32
N PRO A 260 -70.54 65.22 64.96
CA PRO A 260 -71.98 65.19 65.30
C PRO A 260 -72.19 65.04 66.81
N ASN A 261 -73.12 65.83 67.33
CA ASN A 261 -73.53 65.87 68.77
C ASN A 261 -74.27 64.60 69.15
N MET A 262 -73.79 63.92 70.19
CA MET A 262 -74.31 62.66 70.71
C MET A 262 -75.50 62.88 71.66
N SER A 263 -76.64 63.38 71.14
CA SER A 263 -77.81 63.58 72.00
C SER A 263 -79.14 63.10 71.45
N ASP A 264 -79.26 62.39 70.41
CA ASP A 264 -80.51 61.95 69.84
C ASP A 264 -80.61 60.43 69.64
N TRP A 265 -80.61 59.71 70.79
CA TRP A 265 -81.15 58.33 70.89
C TRP A 265 -82.03 58.22 72.10
N ASN A 266 -83.34 58.38 71.88
CA ASN A 266 -84.44 57.80 72.68
C ASN A 266 -85.29 56.99 71.70
#